data_8a448ce96fd53e2cb15a9293e363b8bf
#
_entry.id   8a448ce96fd53e2cb15a9293e363b8bf
#
_cell.length_a   1.000
_cell.length_b   1.000
_cell.length_c   1.000
_cell.angle_alpha   90.00
_cell.angle_beta   90.00
_cell.angle_gamma   90.00
#
_symmetry.space_group_name_H-M   'P 1'
#
loop_
_entity.id
_entity.type
_entity.pdbx_description
1 polymer ?
#
loop_
_entity_poly.entity_id
_entity_poly.type
_entity_poly.pdbx_seq_one_letter_code
_entity_poly.pdbx_strand_id
1 'polypeptide(L)'
;MQPATAQSKLSLAEAGQAHELLQQTETGAIGAIVGLTDAQWTFKPAPGSWSIAEIMEHVTCVQERVLGMLRDQLPAAPAGPAERPIALIDAIVIHQFPSRLMKAQAPEFLAPKGGMNIAEARARLSANTRRLNECLTSITDLREHLLESPPLQRFTNGEHGVMDGYQWILAAAAHTERHTKQILEVKAAANFPAN
;
A
#
# COMPACT_ATOMS: atom_id res chain seq x y z
N MET A 1 -7.13 -40.10 3.72
CA MET A 1 -6.55 -38.80 3.31
C MET A 1 -7.71 -37.82 3.26
N GLN A 2 -7.85 -36.94 4.26
CA GLN A 2 -8.80 -35.83 4.18
C GLN A 2 -8.24 -34.83 3.17
N PRO A 3 -9.05 -34.33 2.23
CA PRO A 3 -8.61 -33.21 1.40
C PRO A 3 -8.33 -32.01 2.31
N ALA A 4 -7.16 -31.42 2.17
CA ALA A 4 -6.85 -30.15 2.81
C ALA A 4 -7.93 -29.16 2.40
N THR A 5 -8.77 -28.77 3.33
CA THR A 5 -9.78 -27.73 3.14
C THR A 5 -9.03 -26.47 2.73
N ALA A 6 -9.27 -26.02 1.50
CA ALA A 6 -8.79 -24.74 1.03
C ALA A 6 -9.10 -23.67 2.10
N GLN A 7 -8.09 -22.96 2.53
CA GLN A 7 -8.23 -21.81 3.45
C GLN A 7 -8.87 -20.66 2.67
N SER A 8 -10.17 -20.77 2.39
CA SER A 8 -10.90 -19.77 1.59
C SER A 8 -11.33 -18.56 2.40
N LYS A 9 -11.48 -18.70 3.71
CA LYS A 9 -11.91 -17.61 4.59
C LYS A 9 -10.75 -17.03 5.37
N LEU A 10 -10.69 -15.69 5.40
CA LEU A 10 -9.77 -14.94 6.23
C LEU A 10 -10.00 -15.28 7.71
N SER A 11 -8.95 -15.66 8.44
CA SER A 11 -9.01 -15.89 9.87
C SER A 11 -9.11 -14.56 10.64
N LEU A 12 -9.64 -14.61 11.88
CA LEU A 12 -9.67 -13.44 12.76
C LEU A 12 -8.27 -12.88 13.04
N ALA A 13 -7.25 -13.74 13.10
CA ALA A 13 -5.86 -13.33 13.33
C ALA A 13 -5.33 -12.54 12.13
N GLU A 14 -5.56 -13.00 10.90
CA GLU A 14 -5.18 -12.31 9.68
C GLU A 14 -5.91 -10.96 9.54
N ALA A 15 -7.22 -10.95 9.80
CA ALA A 15 -8.00 -9.71 9.77
C ALA A 15 -7.47 -8.70 10.82
N GLY A 16 -7.15 -9.15 12.02
CA GLY A 16 -6.54 -8.35 13.09
C GLY A 16 -5.17 -7.78 12.67
N GLN A 17 -4.30 -8.62 12.11
CA GLN A 17 -2.98 -8.20 11.63
C GLN A 17 -3.07 -7.11 10.55
N ALA A 18 -3.94 -7.29 9.56
CA ALA A 18 -4.12 -6.29 8.50
C ALA A 18 -4.70 -4.98 9.05
N HIS A 19 -5.68 -5.08 9.98
CA HIS A 19 -6.26 -3.92 10.65
C HIS A 19 -5.18 -3.12 11.39
N GLU A 20 -4.36 -3.77 12.21
CA GLU A 20 -3.27 -3.12 12.95
C GLU A 20 -2.26 -2.46 12.00
N LEU A 21 -1.85 -3.16 10.93
CA LEU A 21 -0.91 -2.63 9.95
C LEU A 21 -1.47 -1.40 9.23
N LEU A 22 -2.73 -1.42 8.82
CA LEU A 22 -3.41 -0.28 8.21
C LEU A 22 -3.46 0.92 9.15
N GLN A 23 -3.81 0.72 10.43
CA GLN A 23 -3.87 1.77 11.44
C GLN A 23 -2.50 2.37 11.75
N GLN A 24 -1.47 1.53 11.90
CA GLN A 24 -0.10 1.96 12.16
C GLN A 24 0.45 2.80 11.02
N THR A 25 0.26 2.36 9.78
CA THR A 25 0.78 3.05 8.60
C THR A 25 0.03 4.35 8.32
N GLU A 26 -1.29 4.42 8.54
CA GLU A 26 -2.06 5.66 8.50
C GLU A 26 -1.57 6.66 9.54
N THR A 27 -1.45 6.23 10.79
CA THR A 27 -0.97 7.07 11.90
C THR A 27 0.44 7.61 11.61
N GLY A 28 1.34 6.75 11.11
CA GLY A 28 2.68 7.15 10.72
C GLY A 28 2.70 8.20 9.60
N ALA A 29 1.89 8.01 8.56
CA ALA A 29 1.81 8.95 7.44
C ALA A 29 1.22 10.30 7.87
N ILE A 30 0.13 10.30 8.64
CA ILE A 30 -0.48 11.52 9.19
C ILE A 30 0.51 12.24 10.10
N GLY A 31 1.21 11.52 10.99
CA GLY A 31 2.22 12.09 11.88
C GLY A 31 3.38 12.72 11.11
N ALA A 32 3.77 12.17 9.97
CA ALA A 32 4.85 12.70 9.14
C ALA A 32 4.52 14.06 8.47
N ILE A 33 3.22 14.35 8.26
CA ILE A 33 2.75 15.56 7.54
C ILE A 33 2.07 16.60 8.45
N VAL A 34 1.86 16.27 9.72
CA VAL A 34 1.21 17.20 10.67
C VAL A 34 2.11 18.42 10.90
N GLY A 35 1.50 19.62 10.89
CA GLY A 35 2.19 20.87 11.18
C GLY A 35 3.11 21.39 10.08
N LEU A 36 3.11 20.78 8.89
CA LEU A 36 3.89 21.29 7.75
C LEU A 36 3.28 22.61 7.24
N THR A 37 4.16 23.55 6.88
CA THR A 37 3.82 24.76 6.13
C THR A 37 3.60 24.42 4.64
N ASP A 38 2.97 25.32 3.89
CA ASP A 38 2.78 25.14 2.43
C ASP A 38 4.13 25.04 1.70
N ALA A 39 5.14 25.81 2.17
CA ALA A 39 6.49 25.74 1.62
C ALA A 39 7.13 24.36 1.83
N GLN A 40 6.95 23.76 3.01
CA GLN A 40 7.43 22.42 3.33
C GLN A 40 6.66 21.34 2.56
N TRP A 41 5.35 21.51 2.41
CA TRP A 41 4.45 20.60 1.71
C TRP A 41 4.82 20.43 0.22
N THR A 42 5.17 21.54 -0.44
CA THR A 42 5.51 21.59 -1.87
C THR A 42 7.00 21.51 -2.17
N PHE A 43 7.84 21.45 -1.14
CA PHE A 43 9.30 21.40 -1.29
C PHE A 43 9.77 20.14 -2.02
N LYS A 44 10.66 20.32 -3.00
CA LYS A 44 11.35 19.25 -3.73
C LYS A 44 12.84 19.27 -3.38
N PRO A 45 13.41 18.19 -2.84
CA PRO A 45 14.82 18.17 -2.41
C PRO A 45 15.80 18.28 -3.58
N ALA A 46 15.40 17.85 -4.79
CA ALA A 46 16.18 17.95 -6.02
C ALA A 46 15.28 17.99 -7.25
N PRO A 47 15.79 18.43 -8.42
CA PRO A 47 15.07 18.29 -9.69
C PRO A 47 14.66 16.84 -9.97
N GLY A 48 13.40 16.62 -10.33
CA GLY A 48 12.84 15.28 -10.57
C GLY A 48 12.46 14.49 -9.32
N SER A 49 12.74 15.01 -8.12
CA SER A 49 12.26 14.42 -6.87
C SER A 49 10.80 14.83 -6.60
N TRP A 50 10.07 13.98 -5.92
CA TRP A 50 8.72 14.31 -5.46
C TRP A 50 8.74 15.17 -4.20
N SER A 51 7.80 16.11 -4.13
CA SER A 51 7.45 16.81 -2.89
C SER A 51 6.63 15.90 -1.97
N ILE A 52 6.42 16.33 -0.72
CA ILE A 52 5.54 15.61 0.22
C ILE A 52 4.11 15.56 -0.32
N ALA A 53 3.63 16.65 -0.95
CA ALA A 53 2.33 16.70 -1.62
C ALA A 53 2.19 15.59 -2.68
N GLU A 54 3.18 15.48 -3.57
CA GLU A 54 3.20 14.49 -4.64
C GLU A 54 3.29 13.05 -4.10
N ILE A 55 4.06 12.83 -3.03
CA ILE A 55 4.13 11.52 -2.36
C ILE A 55 2.77 11.13 -1.80
N MET A 56 2.08 12.03 -1.09
CA MET A 56 0.77 11.73 -0.50
C MET A 56 -0.32 11.53 -1.55
N GLU A 57 -0.29 12.30 -2.65
CA GLU A 57 -1.18 12.08 -3.79
C GLU A 57 -0.98 10.67 -4.36
N HIS A 58 0.25 10.26 -4.60
CA HIS A 58 0.58 8.92 -5.09
C HIS A 58 0.10 7.83 -4.12
N VAL A 59 0.34 7.96 -2.82
CA VAL A 59 -0.11 6.99 -1.81
C VAL A 59 -1.62 6.80 -1.86
N THR A 60 -2.39 7.88 -1.84
CA THR A 60 -3.85 7.80 -1.88
C THR A 60 -4.38 7.23 -3.20
N CYS A 61 -3.76 7.58 -4.34
CA CYS A 61 -4.10 6.99 -5.64
C CYS A 61 -3.84 5.48 -5.70
N VAL A 62 -2.73 5.00 -5.13
CA VAL A 62 -2.43 3.56 -5.06
C VAL A 62 -3.45 2.83 -4.19
N GLN A 63 -3.83 3.38 -3.03
CA GLN A 63 -4.88 2.78 -2.19
C GLN A 63 -6.22 2.72 -2.94
N GLU A 64 -6.62 3.78 -3.64
CA GLU A 64 -7.84 3.79 -4.46
C GLU A 64 -7.78 2.78 -5.60
N ARG A 65 -6.61 2.61 -6.21
CA ARG A 65 -6.39 1.57 -7.22
C ARG A 65 -6.59 0.17 -6.64
N VAL A 66 -6.02 -0.11 -5.47
CA VAL A 66 -6.21 -1.41 -4.78
C VAL A 66 -7.69 -1.63 -4.46
N LEU A 67 -8.39 -0.64 -3.91
CA LEU A 67 -9.84 -0.71 -3.66
C LEU A 67 -10.64 -1.01 -4.93
N GLY A 68 -10.29 -0.38 -6.05
CA GLY A 68 -10.90 -0.67 -7.36
C GLY A 68 -10.62 -2.10 -7.83
N MET A 69 -9.39 -2.59 -7.67
CA MET A 69 -9.03 -3.96 -8.03
C MET A 69 -9.81 -5.00 -7.19
N LEU A 70 -9.91 -4.78 -5.88
CA LEU A 70 -10.65 -5.66 -4.98
C LEU A 70 -12.14 -5.73 -5.32
N ARG A 71 -12.74 -4.60 -5.71
CA ARG A 71 -14.16 -4.52 -6.07
C ARG A 71 -14.47 -5.08 -7.46
N ASP A 72 -13.66 -4.72 -8.45
CA ASP A 72 -14.02 -4.88 -9.87
C ASP A 72 -13.29 -6.05 -10.55
N GLN A 73 -12.09 -6.42 -10.08
CA GLN A 73 -11.25 -7.42 -10.73
C GLN A 73 -11.15 -8.71 -9.94
N LEU A 74 -11.06 -8.64 -8.61
CA LEU A 74 -10.87 -9.82 -7.77
C LEU A 74 -11.99 -10.88 -7.96
N PRO A 75 -13.29 -10.51 -8.02
CA PRO A 75 -14.36 -11.50 -8.16
C PRO A 75 -14.32 -12.29 -9.48
N ALA A 76 -13.71 -11.73 -10.52
CA ALA A 76 -13.56 -12.38 -11.84
C ALA A 76 -12.17 -12.99 -12.06
N ALA A 77 -11.26 -12.85 -11.09
CA ALA A 77 -9.90 -13.36 -11.19
C ALA A 77 -9.87 -14.90 -11.01
N PRO A 78 -8.86 -15.58 -11.57
CA PRO A 78 -8.73 -17.02 -11.41
C PRO A 78 -8.50 -17.39 -9.94
N ALA A 79 -9.06 -18.54 -9.54
CA ALA A 79 -8.76 -19.13 -8.24
C ALA A 79 -7.30 -19.58 -8.18
N GLY A 80 -6.68 -19.37 -7.03
CA GLY A 80 -5.31 -19.81 -6.79
C GLY A 80 -5.20 -21.32 -6.54
N PRO A 81 -4.03 -21.93 -6.81
CA PRO A 81 -3.79 -23.32 -6.44
C PRO A 81 -3.81 -23.49 -4.92
N ALA A 82 -4.24 -24.68 -4.48
CA ALA A 82 -4.34 -24.99 -3.04
C ALA A 82 -2.97 -24.95 -2.33
N GLU A 83 -1.91 -25.35 -3.01
CA GLU A 83 -0.55 -25.46 -2.47
C GLU A 83 0.31 -24.21 -2.81
N ARG A 84 -0.19 -23.02 -2.54
CA ARG A 84 0.60 -21.80 -2.73
C ARG A 84 1.27 -21.36 -1.43
N PRO A 85 2.45 -20.68 -1.47
CA PRO A 85 3.20 -20.28 -0.28
C PRO A 85 2.62 -19.01 0.35
N ILE A 86 1.36 -19.06 0.85
CA ILE A 86 0.62 -17.90 1.38
C ILE A 86 1.43 -17.14 2.42
N ALA A 87 1.90 -17.83 3.47
CA ALA A 87 2.62 -17.20 4.58
C ALA A 87 3.96 -16.55 4.14
N LEU A 88 4.64 -17.15 3.16
CA LEU A 88 5.86 -16.57 2.59
C LEU A 88 5.56 -15.26 1.87
N ILE A 89 4.51 -15.23 1.03
CA ILE A 89 4.14 -14.03 0.29
C ILE A 89 3.66 -12.94 1.26
N ASP A 90 2.86 -13.27 2.27
CA ASP A 90 2.45 -12.34 3.33
C ASP A 90 3.67 -11.70 4.01
N ALA A 91 4.66 -12.52 4.39
CA ALA A 91 5.90 -12.03 5.00
C ALA A 91 6.71 -11.12 4.07
N ILE A 92 6.83 -11.47 2.79
CA ILE A 92 7.49 -10.62 1.78
C ILE A 92 6.78 -9.26 1.68
N VAL A 93 5.46 -9.26 1.57
CA VAL A 93 4.67 -8.03 1.45
C VAL A 93 4.84 -7.15 2.69
N ILE A 94 4.72 -7.71 3.89
CA ILE A 94 4.81 -6.96 5.14
C ILE A 94 6.22 -6.41 5.36
N HIS A 95 7.27 -7.21 5.11
CA HIS A 95 8.62 -6.86 5.56
C HIS A 95 9.53 -6.30 4.45
N GLN A 96 9.30 -6.64 3.18
CA GLN A 96 10.16 -6.20 2.09
C GLN A 96 9.58 -5.01 1.31
N PHE A 97 8.26 -4.93 1.10
CA PHE A 97 7.65 -3.82 0.35
C PHE A 97 7.89 -2.44 0.99
N PRO A 98 7.95 -2.28 2.34
CA PRO A 98 8.30 -1.01 2.95
C PRO A 98 9.77 -0.57 2.75
N SER A 99 10.62 -1.45 2.19
CA SER A 99 12.04 -1.16 2.00
C SER A 99 12.27 -0.06 0.95
N ARG A 100 13.14 0.89 1.26
CA ARG A 100 13.58 1.96 0.36
C ARG A 100 14.87 1.62 -0.41
N LEU A 101 15.45 0.43 -0.18
CA LEU A 101 16.70 0.00 -0.82
C LEU A 101 16.57 -0.12 -2.35
N MET A 102 15.42 -0.59 -2.83
CA MET A 102 15.14 -0.65 -4.26
C MET A 102 14.39 0.62 -4.71
N LYS A 103 14.97 1.35 -5.65
CA LYS A 103 14.26 2.45 -6.33
C LYS A 103 13.27 1.85 -7.33
N ALA A 104 12.01 2.24 -7.22
CA ALA A 104 10.97 1.91 -8.17
C ALA A 104 10.43 3.20 -8.79
N GLN A 105 10.28 3.22 -10.09
CA GLN A 105 9.59 4.29 -10.78
C GLN A 105 8.10 3.95 -10.80
N ALA A 106 7.26 4.93 -10.41
CA ALA A 106 5.81 4.76 -10.51
C ALA A 106 5.39 4.68 -11.98
N PRO A 107 4.46 3.79 -12.34
CA PRO A 107 3.82 3.84 -13.65
C PRO A 107 3.20 5.22 -13.89
N GLU A 108 3.16 5.67 -15.15
CA GLU A 108 2.67 7.00 -15.52
C GLU A 108 1.25 7.28 -15.00
N PHE A 109 0.37 6.29 -15.04
CA PHE A 109 -1.01 6.42 -14.56
C PHE A 109 -1.14 6.55 -13.03
N LEU A 110 -0.08 6.31 -12.27
CA LEU A 110 0.04 6.53 -10.82
C LEU A 110 0.97 7.68 -10.47
N ALA A 111 1.52 8.37 -11.48
CA ALA A 111 2.33 9.55 -11.24
C ALA A 111 1.46 10.69 -10.66
N PRO A 112 1.94 11.41 -9.64
CA PRO A 112 1.20 12.53 -9.08
C PRO A 112 1.03 13.64 -10.11
N LYS A 113 -0.12 14.31 -10.07
CA LYS A 113 -0.46 15.43 -10.95
C LYS A 113 -0.22 16.79 -10.28
N GLY A 114 -0.09 16.78 -8.95
CA GLY A 114 0.06 17.95 -8.09
C GLY A 114 -1.27 18.58 -7.71
N GLY A 115 -1.21 19.50 -6.75
CA GLY A 115 -2.37 20.32 -6.33
C GLY A 115 -3.11 19.82 -5.09
N MET A 116 -2.83 18.62 -4.58
CA MET A 116 -3.43 18.13 -3.34
C MET A 116 -2.94 18.94 -2.13
N ASN A 117 -3.83 19.46 -1.31
CA ASN A 117 -3.49 20.10 -0.04
C ASN A 117 -3.45 19.10 1.13
N ILE A 118 -2.87 19.53 2.27
CA ILE A 118 -2.68 18.66 3.44
C ILE A 118 -4.01 18.12 4.00
N ALA A 119 -5.04 18.96 4.07
CA ALA A 119 -6.35 18.54 4.59
C ALA A 119 -6.99 17.47 3.70
N GLU A 120 -6.93 17.66 2.39
CA GLU A 120 -7.40 16.68 1.40
C GLU A 120 -6.60 15.38 1.48
N ALA A 121 -5.28 15.44 1.55
CA ALA A 121 -4.41 14.26 1.66
C ALA A 121 -4.77 13.41 2.90
N ARG A 122 -4.96 14.06 4.05
CA ARG A 122 -5.39 13.39 5.28
C ARG A 122 -6.77 12.77 5.15
N ALA A 123 -7.75 13.50 4.63
CA ALA A 123 -9.11 13.03 4.47
C ALA A 123 -9.17 11.80 3.53
N ARG A 124 -8.47 11.85 2.38
CA ARG A 124 -8.41 10.74 1.43
C ARG A 124 -7.72 9.52 2.02
N LEU A 125 -6.57 9.70 2.69
CA LEU A 125 -5.84 8.61 3.35
C LEU A 125 -6.76 7.90 4.36
N SER A 126 -7.40 8.65 5.27
CA SER A 126 -8.28 8.07 6.29
C SER A 126 -9.52 7.39 5.69
N ALA A 127 -10.11 7.99 4.66
CA ALA A 127 -11.25 7.37 3.97
C ALA A 127 -10.84 6.05 3.27
N ASN A 128 -9.68 6.01 2.63
CA ASN A 128 -9.18 4.82 1.96
C ASN A 128 -8.81 3.72 2.97
N THR A 129 -8.14 4.06 4.07
CA THR A 129 -7.82 3.12 5.15
C THR A 129 -9.08 2.49 5.73
N ARG A 130 -10.12 3.28 6.01
CA ARG A 130 -11.42 2.76 6.46
C ARG A 130 -12.01 1.78 5.45
N ARG A 131 -12.04 2.13 4.16
CA ARG A 131 -12.57 1.27 3.08
C ARG A 131 -11.77 -0.03 2.92
N LEU A 132 -10.44 0.01 3.05
CA LEU A 132 -9.60 -1.20 3.06
C LEU A 132 -9.93 -2.10 4.26
N ASN A 133 -10.17 -1.52 5.44
CA ASN A 133 -10.64 -2.27 6.60
C ASN A 133 -12.04 -2.88 6.39
N GLU A 134 -12.95 -2.16 5.75
CA GLU A 134 -14.29 -2.68 5.39
C GLU A 134 -14.17 -3.89 4.45
N CYS A 135 -13.21 -3.91 3.52
CA CYS A 135 -12.96 -5.05 2.64
C CYS A 135 -12.60 -6.34 3.41
N LEU A 136 -11.89 -6.24 4.55
CA LEU A 136 -11.51 -7.41 5.37
C LEU A 136 -12.73 -8.19 5.88
N THR A 137 -13.87 -7.55 6.03
CA THR A 137 -15.09 -8.16 6.58
C THR A 137 -16.18 -8.34 5.53
N SER A 138 -16.18 -7.54 4.47
CA SER A 138 -17.22 -7.57 3.44
C SER A 138 -16.92 -8.50 2.26
N ILE A 139 -15.64 -8.78 1.98
CA ILE A 139 -15.21 -9.68 0.90
C ILE A 139 -14.87 -11.03 1.53
N THR A 140 -15.65 -12.06 1.23
CA THR A 140 -15.53 -13.38 1.87
C THR A 140 -14.46 -14.27 1.27
N ASP A 141 -14.03 -13.97 0.04
CA ASP A 141 -13.13 -14.77 -0.80
C ASP A 141 -11.77 -14.09 -1.07
N LEU A 142 -11.36 -13.19 -0.15
CA LEU A 142 -10.08 -12.44 -0.25
C LEU A 142 -8.86 -13.34 -0.48
N ARG A 143 -8.90 -14.59 -0.02
CA ARG A 143 -7.81 -15.56 -0.16
C ARG A 143 -7.95 -16.49 -1.38
N GLU A 144 -9.08 -16.44 -2.10
CA GLU A 144 -9.36 -17.43 -3.15
C GLU A 144 -8.78 -17.02 -4.51
N HIS A 145 -8.99 -15.79 -4.89
CA HIS A 145 -8.68 -15.27 -6.21
C HIS A 145 -7.34 -14.53 -6.26
N LEU A 146 -6.63 -14.67 -7.39
CA LEU A 146 -5.29 -14.12 -7.58
C LEU A 146 -5.27 -13.06 -8.67
N LEU A 147 -4.64 -11.94 -8.36
CA LEU A 147 -4.36 -10.86 -9.31
C LEU A 147 -2.85 -10.74 -9.53
N GLU A 148 -2.45 -10.39 -10.76
CA GLU A 148 -1.04 -10.14 -11.09
C GLU A 148 -0.45 -9.02 -10.24
N SER A 149 0.78 -9.24 -9.77
CA SER A 149 1.53 -8.31 -8.93
C SER A 149 2.93 -8.05 -9.48
N PRO A 150 3.10 -7.06 -10.36
CA PRO A 150 4.43 -6.66 -10.81
C PRO A 150 5.38 -6.25 -9.67
N PRO A 151 4.92 -5.62 -8.56
CA PRO A 151 5.78 -5.39 -7.40
C PRO A 151 6.32 -6.69 -6.81
N LEU A 152 5.47 -7.69 -6.53
CA LEU A 152 5.90 -8.97 -5.96
C LEU A 152 6.89 -9.68 -6.90
N GLN A 153 6.60 -9.71 -8.20
CA GLN A 153 7.49 -10.28 -9.21
C GLN A 153 8.88 -9.65 -9.15
N ARG A 154 8.96 -8.34 -8.97
CA ARG A 154 10.23 -7.62 -8.84
C ARG A 154 10.96 -7.96 -7.54
N PHE A 155 10.26 -8.03 -6.40
CA PHE A 155 10.87 -8.36 -5.11
C PHE A 155 11.35 -9.82 -5.02
N THR A 156 10.75 -10.71 -5.78
CA THR A 156 11.08 -12.14 -5.80
C THR A 156 11.90 -12.57 -7.02
N ASN A 157 12.44 -11.63 -7.79
CA ASN A 157 13.18 -11.90 -9.04
C ASN A 157 12.41 -12.82 -10.02
N GLY A 158 11.08 -12.67 -10.06
CA GLY A 158 10.21 -13.44 -10.94
C GLY A 158 9.70 -14.76 -10.37
N GLU A 159 10.11 -15.16 -9.16
CA GLU A 159 9.68 -16.41 -8.54
C GLU A 159 8.19 -16.41 -8.18
N HIS A 160 7.67 -15.25 -7.74
CA HIS A 160 6.26 -15.04 -7.44
C HIS A 160 5.74 -13.80 -8.16
N GLY A 161 4.56 -13.89 -8.78
CA GLY A 161 4.00 -12.82 -9.59
C GLY A 161 2.52 -12.52 -9.36
N VAL A 162 1.88 -13.21 -8.42
CA VAL A 162 0.45 -13.05 -8.13
C VAL A 162 0.21 -12.91 -6.63
N MET A 163 -0.80 -12.12 -6.28
CA MET A 163 -1.23 -11.89 -4.90
C MET A 163 -2.75 -12.07 -4.79
N ASP A 164 -3.20 -12.57 -3.65
CA ASP A 164 -4.62 -12.61 -3.31
C ASP A 164 -5.13 -11.24 -2.79
N GLY A 165 -6.44 -11.12 -2.60
CA GLY A 165 -7.05 -9.87 -2.15
C GLY A 165 -6.55 -9.39 -0.79
N TYR A 166 -6.29 -10.32 0.14
CA TYR A 166 -5.73 -9.98 1.44
C TYR A 166 -4.30 -9.43 1.32
N GLN A 167 -3.47 -10.07 0.49
CA GLN A 167 -2.10 -9.62 0.22
C GLN A 167 -2.08 -8.23 -0.43
N TRP A 168 -3.06 -7.90 -1.27
CA TRP A 168 -3.20 -6.56 -1.82
C TRP A 168 -3.58 -5.51 -0.76
N ILE A 169 -4.37 -5.88 0.26
CA ILE A 169 -4.64 -5.00 1.41
C ILE A 169 -3.35 -4.76 2.22
N LEU A 170 -2.60 -5.82 2.53
CA LEU A 170 -1.28 -5.70 3.16
C LEU A 170 -0.32 -4.84 2.36
N ALA A 171 -0.31 -5.02 1.02
CA ALA A 171 0.54 -4.25 0.12
C ALA A 171 0.20 -2.75 0.12
N ALA A 172 -1.08 -2.38 0.24
CA ALA A 172 -1.50 -0.98 0.36
C ALA A 172 -0.96 -0.33 1.65
N ALA A 173 -0.99 -1.06 2.77
CA ALA A 173 -0.41 -0.61 4.04
C ALA A 173 1.12 -0.50 3.96
N ALA A 174 1.80 -1.54 3.49
CA ALA A 174 3.26 -1.56 3.30
C ALA A 174 3.76 -0.47 2.35
N HIS A 175 2.98 -0.17 1.30
CA HIS A 175 3.26 0.94 0.38
C HIS A 175 3.14 2.30 1.08
N THR A 176 2.14 2.48 1.94
CA THR A 176 1.99 3.69 2.77
C THR A 176 3.21 3.88 3.67
N GLU A 177 3.67 2.82 4.35
CA GLU A 177 4.88 2.86 5.17
C GLU A 177 6.13 3.22 4.36
N ARG A 178 6.30 2.61 3.18
CA ARG A 178 7.41 2.92 2.28
C ARG A 178 7.48 4.41 1.95
N HIS A 179 6.33 5.01 1.65
CA HIS A 179 6.25 6.42 1.28
C HIS A 179 6.28 7.36 2.49
N THR A 180 5.88 6.91 3.67
CA THR A 180 6.14 7.61 4.93
C THR A 180 7.65 7.76 5.17
N LYS A 181 8.43 6.69 4.96
CA LYS A 181 9.91 6.77 4.99
C LYS A 181 10.45 7.76 3.96
N GLN A 182 9.88 7.81 2.76
CA GLN A 182 10.26 8.80 1.74
C GLN A 182 9.95 10.25 2.18
N ILE A 183 8.82 10.49 2.83
CA ILE A 183 8.50 11.80 3.39
C ILE A 183 9.56 12.22 4.42
N LEU A 184 9.98 11.30 5.29
CA LEU A 184 11.04 11.56 6.26
C LEU A 184 12.39 11.85 5.59
N GLU A 185 12.72 11.18 4.47
CA GLU A 185 13.89 11.51 3.64
C GLU A 185 13.82 12.94 3.09
N VAL A 186 12.64 13.37 2.60
CA VAL A 186 12.42 14.75 2.11
C VAL A 186 12.62 15.76 3.25
N LYS A 187 12.06 15.48 4.43
CA LYS A 187 12.20 16.35 5.62
C LYS A 187 13.63 16.43 6.14
N ALA A 188 14.45 15.41 5.91
CA ALA A 188 15.86 15.37 6.29
C ALA A 188 16.80 16.05 5.29
N ALA A 189 16.29 16.55 4.16
CA ALA A 189 17.11 17.25 3.17
C ALA A 189 17.71 18.53 3.76
N ALA A 190 19.00 18.80 3.48
CA ALA A 190 19.72 19.94 4.06
C ALA A 190 19.10 21.31 3.74
N ASN A 191 18.36 21.40 2.64
CA ASN A 191 17.67 22.62 2.18
C ASN A 191 16.15 22.57 2.44
N PHE A 192 15.67 21.67 3.32
CA PHE A 192 14.26 21.64 3.73
C PHE A 192 13.87 22.96 4.40
N PRO A 193 12.74 23.59 4.02
CA PRO A 193 12.36 24.89 4.56
C PRO A 193 12.18 24.85 6.08
N ALA A 194 12.73 25.87 6.78
CA ALA A 194 12.46 26.09 8.20
C ALA A 194 10.97 26.44 8.45
N ASN A 195 10.53 26.28 9.69
CA ASN A 195 9.20 26.70 10.12
C ASN A 195 9.08 28.23 10.14
#